data_7befc86b9b47b38f3eb2dc9bb317b746
#
_entry.id   7befc86b9b47b38f3eb2dc9bb317b746
#
_cell.length_a   1.000
_cell.length_b   1.000
_cell.length_c   1.000
_cell.angle_alpha   90.00
_cell.angle_beta   90.00
_cell.angle_gamma   90.00
#
_symmetry.space_group_name_H-M   'P 1'
#
loop_
_entity.id
_entity.type
_entity.pdbx_description
1 polymer ?
#
loop_
_entity_poly.entity_id
_entity_poly.type
_entity_poly.pdbx_seq_one_letter_code
_entity_poly.pdbx_strand_id
1 'polypeptide(L)'
;MGLTASSTGRQAVDSGLRTGLTGERVMALAGNPNVGKSTVFNALTGLNQHTGNWPGKTVTSAQGRCERGGRGYVLVDLPGTYSLMAHSAEEEVARDFLCFGGADGAVVVCDATCLERNLNLVLQTLELQPRTVVCVNLLDEAERKGVRVELEGLSRRLGVPVVGAAAGRGRGLAELMRAIIAQAEYTAPPGAWRVPYPAPVEKALALLPCPRYRALALLCGELAPQPEETAALSRALDSLGS
;
A
#
# COMPACT_ATOMS: atom_id res chain seq x y z
N MET A 1 -28.22 0.18 7.25
CA MET A 1 -27.90 -1.12 6.62
C MET A 1 -26.40 -1.13 6.43
N GLY A 2 -25.70 -1.83 7.33
CA GLY A 2 -24.23 -1.91 7.30
C GLY A 2 -23.80 -2.83 6.17
N LEU A 3 -23.03 -2.30 5.21
CA LEU A 3 -22.35 -3.10 4.20
C LEU A 3 -21.23 -3.88 4.91
N THR A 4 -21.30 -5.19 4.86
CA THR A 4 -20.27 -6.07 5.43
C THR A 4 -19.00 -5.95 4.61
N ALA A 5 -17.84 -5.75 5.27
CA ALA A 5 -16.50 -5.61 4.67
C ALA A 5 -16.08 -6.76 3.72
N SER A 6 -16.82 -7.88 3.71
CA SER A 6 -16.62 -9.00 2.79
C SER A 6 -17.12 -8.73 1.35
N SER A 7 -17.96 -7.72 1.14
CA SER A 7 -18.54 -7.48 -0.19
C SER A 7 -17.69 -6.56 -1.07
N THR A 8 -16.98 -5.59 -0.49
CA THR A 8 -16.30 -4.54 -1.29
C THR A 8 -14.92 -5.00 -1.78
N GLY A 9 -14.12 -5.64 -0.94
CA GLY A 9 -12.77 -6.09 -1.33
C GLY A 9 -12.79 -7.33 -2.22
N ARG A 10 -13.63 -8.33 -1.93
CA ARG A 10 -13.81 -9.52 -2.78
C ARG A 10 -14.53 -9.18 -4.10
N GLN A 11 -15.53 -8.31 -4.09
CA GLN A 11 -16.20 -7.86 -5.31
C GLN A 11 -15.29 -6.99 -6.20
N ALA A 12 -14.35 -6.23 -5.65
CA ALA A 12 -13.35 -5.52 -6.44
C ALA A 12 -12.40 -6.50 -7.15
N VAL A 13 -12.09 -7.64 -6.54
CA VAL A 13 -11.31 -8.73 -7.14
C VAL A 13 -12.12 -9.52 -8.18
N ASP A 14 -13.41 -9.77 -7.92
CA ASP A 14 -14.30 -10.50 -8.84
C ASP A 14 -14.81 -9.65 -10.02
N SER A 15 -14.80 -8.33 -9.92
CA SER A 15 -15.36 -7.42 -10.93
C SER A 15 -14.38 -6.97 -12.04
N GLY A 16 -13.34 -7.75 -12.33
CA GLY A 16 -12.48 -7.50 -13.49
C GLY A 16 -11.26 -6.59 -13.23
N LEU A 17 -11.02 -6.19 -11.98
CA LEU A 17 -9.77 -5.53 -11.58
C LEU A 17 -8.54 -6.48 -11.61
N ARG A 18 -8.79 -7.77 -11.73
CA ARG A 18 -7.82 -8.83 -12.02
C ARG A 18 -8.12 -9.49 -13.36
N THR A 19 -7.97 -8.79 -14.45
CA THR A 19 -7.84 -9.45 -15.77
C THR A 19 -6.37 -9.75 -16.06
N GLY A 20 -5.66 -10.30 -15.08
CA GLY A 20 -4.32 -10.82 -15.27
C GLY A 20 -4.39 -12.27 -15.75
N LEU A 21 -3.58 -12.61 -16.75
CA LEU A 21 -3.27 -14.01 -17.07
C LEU A 21 -2.74 -14.68 -15.79
N THR A 22 -3.07 -15.95 -15.59
CA THR A 22 -2.56 -16.75 -14.46
C THR A 22 -1.04 -16.56 -14.32
N GLY A 23 -0.59 -16.00 -13.19
CA GLY A 23 0.84 -15.81 -12.89
C GLY A 23 1.35 -14.36 -12.88
N GLU A 24 0.50 -13.36 -13.15
CA GLU A 24 0.89 -11.96 -13.00
C GLU A 24 0.93 -11.52 -11.55
N ARG A 25 1.82 -10.56 -11.25
CA ARG A 25 1.93 -9.92 -9.93
C ARG A 25 1.20 -8.58 -9.91
N VAL A 26 0.44 -8.34 -8.86
CA VAL A 26 -0.33 -7.11 -8.66
C VAL A 26 0.36 -6.22 -7.63
N MET A 27 0.69 -4.98 -8.03
CA MET A 27 1.31 -3.98 -7.16
C MET A 27 0.37 -2.78 -7.01
N ALA A 28 0.03 -2.43 -5.78
CA ALA A 28 -0.72 -1.21 -5.48
C ALA A 28 0.20 0.02 -5.57
N LEU A 29 -0.23 1.09 -6.25
CA LEU A 29 0.49 2.36 -6.27
C LEU A 29 -0.26 3.37 -5.43
N ALA A 30 0.27 3.70 -4.27
CA ALA A 30 -0.26 4.67 -3.31
C ALA A 30 0.59 5.95 -3.27
N GLY A 31 0.06 7.02 -2.71
CA GLY A 31 0.78 8.27 -2.52
C GLY A 31 -0.16 9.42 -2.21
N ASN A 32 0.38 10.46 -1.59
CA ASN A 32 -0.37 11.68 -1.31
C ASN A 32 -0.77 12.38 -2.63
N PRO A 33 -1.78 13.24 -2.63
CA PRO A 33 -2.06 14.09 -3.78
C PRO A 33 -0.84 14.93 -4.19
N ASN A 34 -0.63 15.08 -5.50
CA ASN A 34 0.41 15.92 -6.12
C ASN A 34 1.87 15.49 -5.91
N VAL A 35 2.16 14.28 -5.44
CA VAL A 35 3.53 13.73 -5.33
C VAL A 35 4.11 13.23 -6.66
N GLY A 36 3.38 13.40 -7.76
CA GLY A 36 3.77 12.89 -9.08
C GLY A 36 3.45 11.39 -9.28
N LYS A 37 2.49 10.84 -8.51
CA LYS A 37 2.08 9.44 -8.58
C LYS A 37 1.67 9.03 -10.00
N SER A 38 0.81 9.79 -10.68
CA SER A 38 0.40 9.51 -12.06
C SER A 38 1.56 9.60 -13.06
N THR A 39 2.55 10.47 -12.82
CA THR A 39 3.76 10.52 -13.64
C THR A 39 4.58 9.25 -13.50
N VAL A 40 4.76 8.76 -12.26
CA VAL A 40 5.43 7.47 -11.99
C VAL A 40 4.65 6.33 -12.64
N PHE A 41 3.33 6.28 -12.44
CA PHE A 41 2.46 5.26 -13.03
C PHE A 41 2.59 5.20 -14.55
N ASN A 42 2.46 6.34 -15.23
CA ASN A 42 2.57 6.45 -16.70
C ASN A 42 3.95 6.02 -17.18
N ALA A 43 5.00 6.41 -16.48
CA ALA A 43 6.37 6.08 -16.85
C ALA A 43 6.69 4.57 -16.71
N LEU A 44 6.06 3.89 -15.75
CA LEU A 44 6.26 2.45 -15.52
C LEU A 44 5.40 1.58 -16.44
N THR A 45 4.17 2.01 -16.77
CA THR A 45 3.19 1.23 -17.53
C THR A 45 3.12 1.59 -19.01
N GLY A 46 3.64 2.75 -19.39
CA GLY A 46 3.53 3.27 -20.76
C GLY A 46 2.08 3.57 -21.13
N LEU A 47 1.69 3.19 -22.38
CA LEU A 47 0.33 3.40 -22.90
C LEU A 47 -0.63 2.24 -22.57
N ASN A 48 -0.16 1.18 -21.90
CA ASN A 48 -0.95 -0.01 -21.59
C ASN A 48 -1.77 0.21 -20.30
N GLN A 49 -2.73 1.13 -20.37
CA GLN A 49 -3.55 1.55 -19.23
C GLN A 49 -5.03 1.34 -19.51
N HIS A 50 -5.74 0.91 -18.48
CA HIS A 50 -7.20 0.86 -18.46
C HIS A 50 -7.69 1.74 -17.33
N THR A 51 -8.62 2.64 -17.64
CA THR A 51 -9.27 3.52 -16.65
C THR A 51 -10.72 3.10 -16.46
N GLY A 52 -11.22 3.22 -15.25
CA GLY A 52 -12.60 2.92 -14.89
C GLY A 52 -12.96 3.55 -13.56
N ASN A 53 -14.06 3.13 -12.98
CA ASN A 53 -14.42 3.49 -11.62
C ASN A 53 -14.30 2.29 -10.71
N TRP A 54 -13.96 2.54 -9.44
CA TRP A 54 -14.01 1.50 -8.43
C TRP A 54 -15.44 0.98 -8.27
N PRO A 55 -15.64 -0.36 -8.20
CA PRO A 55 -16.97 -0.95 -8.11
C PRO A 55 -17.77 -0.38 -6.93
N GLY A 56 -18.97 0.15 -7.23
CA GLY A 56 -19.85 0.75 -6.23
C GLY A 56 -19.41 2.08 -5.65
N LYS A 57 -18.38 2.71 -6.21
CA LYS A 57 -17.85 4.01 -5.79
C LYS A 57 -17.72 4.96 -7.00
N THR A 58 -17.82 6.27 -6.75
CA THR A 58 -17.59 7.32 -7.75
C THR A 58 -16.11 7.64 -7.95
N VAL A 59 -15.23 6.84 -7.37
CA VAL A 59 -13.78 7.02 -7.36
C VAL A 59 -13.18 6.39 -8.61
N THR A 60 -12.31 7.12 -9.31
CA THR A 60 -11.62 6.65 -10.51
C THR A 60 -10.56 5.61 -10.17
N SER A 61 -10.44 4.57 -10.98
CA SER A 61 -9.36 3.59 -10.96
C SER A 61 -8.57 3.63 -12.25
N ALA A 62 -7.26 3.39 -12.18
CA ALA A 62 -6.43 3.13 -13.34
C ALA A 62 -5.56 1.89 -13.08
N GLN A 63 -5.44 1.06 -14.11
CA GLN A 63 -4.58 -0.10 -14.10
C GLN A 63 -3.63 -0.03 -15.29
N GLY A 64 -2.39 -0.36 -15.06
CA GLY A 64 -1.38 -0.42 -16.10
C GLY A 64 -0.62 -1.73 -16.03
N ARG A 65 -0.32 -2.28 -17.19
CA ARG A 65 0.41 -3.53 -17.32
C ARG A 65 1.81 -3.26 -17.85
N CYS A 66 2.80 -3.92 -17.28
CA CYS A 66 4.14 -3.97 -17.82
C CYS A 66 4.68 -5.40 -17.75
N GLU A 67 5.55 -5.75 -18.70
CA GLU A 67 6.22 -7.05 -18.75
C GLU A 67 7.72 -6.86 -18.53
N ARG A 68 8.31 -7.70 -17.67
CA ARG A 68 9.75 -7.70 -17.41
C ARG A 68 10.22 -9.14 -17.17
N GLY A 69 11.28 -9.53 -17.87
CA GLY A 69 11.85 -10.87 -17.72
C GLY A 69 10.87 -12.01 -18.03
N GLY A 70 9.94 -11.81 -18.96
CA GLY A 70 8.92 -12.80 -19.33
C GLY A 70 7.79 -12.97 -18.32
N ARG A 71 7.68 -12.05 -17.33
CA ARG A 71 6.60 -12.02 -16.33
C ARG A 71 5.82 -10.72 -16.37
N GLY A 72 4.50 -10.83 -16.23
CA GLY A 72 3.60 -9.70 -16.19
C GLY A 72 3.46 -9.10 -14.79
N TYR A 73 3.41 -7.76 -14.73
CA TYR A 73 3.14 -6.98 -13.52
C TYR A 73 2.00 -6.02 -13.82
N VAL A 74 1.00 -6.01 -12.94
CA VAL A 74 -0.14 -5.09 -13.00
C VAL A 74 0.05 -4.06 -11.91
N LEU A 75 0.15 -2.79 -12.27
CA LEU A 75 0.13 -1.68 -11.33
C LEU A 75 -1.31 -1.16 -11.23
N VAL A 76 -1.81 -1.04 -10.01
CA VAL A 76 -3.15 -0.48 -9.73
C VAL A 76 -2.96 0.87 -9.06
N ASP A 77 -3.35 1.94 -9.76
CA ASP A 77 -3.25 3.31 -9.25
C ASP A 77 -4.37 3.56 -8.24
N LEU A 78 -4.00 3.69 -6.97
CA LEU A 78 -4.93 4.01 -5.90
C LEU A 78 -5.24 5.51 -5.87
N PRO A 79 -6.41 5.93 -5.38
CA PRO A 79 -6.71 7.33 -5.16
C PRO A 79 -5.63 7.99 -4.30
N GLY A 80 -5.29 9.25 -4.63
CA GLY A 80 -4.34 10.02 -3.81
C GLY A 80 -4.95 10.37 -2.46
N THR A 81 -4.33 9.91 -1.37
CA THR A 81 -4.80 10.10 -0.01
C THR A 81 -3.67 10.54 0.92
N TYR A 82 -4.02 11.19 2.03
CA TYR A 82 -3.06 11.55 3.09
C TYR A 82 -3.01 10.50 4.20
N SER A 83 -4.01 9.64 4.27
CA SER A 83 -4.20 8.66 5.32
C SER A 83 -4.99 7.45 4.81
N LEU A 84 -4.92 6.34 5.53
CA LEU A 84 -5.75 5.14 5.32
C LEU A 84 -6.79 4.96 6.45
N MET A 85 -7.10 6.02 7.19
CA MET A 85 -8.05 6.01 8.32
C MET A 85 -9.52 5.97 7.90
N ALA A 86 -9.80 5.96 6.58
CA ALA A 86 -11.14 5.78 5.99
C ALA A 86 -12.18 6.85 6.37
N HIS A 87 -11.76 8.12 6.37
CA HIS A 87 -12.67 9.27 6.54
C HIS A 87 -13.25 9.79 5.21
N SER A 88 -12.70 9.36 4.06
CA SER A 88 -13.20 9.66 2.71
C SER A 88 -13.38 8.40 1.89
N ALA A 89 -14.14 8.51 0.77
CA ALA A 89 -14.33 7.40 -0.15
C ALA A 89 -13.02 6.93 -0.78
N GLU A 90 -12.09 7.87 -1.05
CA GLU A 90 -10.76 7.62 -1.58
C GLU A 90 -9.89 6.84 -0.59
N GLU A 91 -9.89 7.25 0.68
CA GLU A 91 -9.15 6.59 1.76
C GLU A 91 -9.68 5.17 1.99
N GLU A 92 -11.01 5.00 1.99
CA GLU A 92 -11.65 3.71 2.12
C GLU A 92 -11.26 2.76 0.97
N VAL A 93 -11.28 3.25 -0.27
CA VAL A 93 -10.87 2.47 -1.45
C VAL A 93 -9.41 2.07 -1.36
N ALA A 94 -8.52 2.99 -1.02
CA ALA A 94 -7.08 2.71 -0.92
C ALA A 94 -6.79 1.68 0.19
N ARG A 95 -7.39 1.84 1.37
CA ARG A 95 -7.27 0.90 2.48
C ARG A 95 -7.80 -0.49 2.10
N ASP A 96 -9.01 -0.55 1.59
CA ASP A 96 -9.67 -1.82 1.28
C ASP A 96 -8.93 -2.59 0.19
N PHE A 97 -8.37 -1.91 -0.80
CA PHE A 97 -7.54 -2.57 -1.81
C PHE A 97 -6.23 -3.10 -1.22
N LEU A 98 -5.53 -2.33 -0.39
CA LEU A 98 -4.31 -2.78 0.28
C LEU A 98 -4.57 -3.98 1.21
N CYS A 99 -5.72 -3.99 1.90
CA CYS A 99 -6.07 -5.07 2.82
C CYS A 99 -6.62 -6.31 2.14
N PHE A 100 -7.47 -6.14 1.13
CA PHE A 100 -8.32 -7.22 0.60
C PHE A 100 -8.23 -7.37 -0.92
N GLY A 101 -7.67 -6.41 -1.64
CA GLY A 101 -7.60 -6.38 -3.10
C GLY A 101 -6.63 -7.41 -3.71
N GLY A 102 -5.92 -8.19 -2.88
CA GLY A 102 -5.00 -9.23 -3.32
C GLY A 102 -3.74 -8.70 -3.98
N ALA A 103 -3.29 -7.50 -3.60
CA ALA A 103 -1.99 -6.97 -4.04
C ALA A 103 -0.85 -7.83 -3.49
N ASP A 104 0.11 -8.18 -4.34
CA ASP A 104 1.34 -8.90 -3.96
C ASP A 104 2.33 -7.97 -3.24
N GLY A 105 2.17 -6.64 -3.40
CA GLY A 105 2.95 -5.62 -2.74
C GLY A 105 2.42 -4.22 -3.02
N ALA A 106 3.11 -3.20 -2.51
CA ALA A 106 2.77 -1.80 -2.71
C ALA A 106 3.97 -0.95 -3.11
N VAL A 107 3.70 0.16 -3.78
CA VAL A 107 4.65 1.25 -4.02
C VAL A 107 4.05 2.51 -3.43
N VAL A 108 4.73 3.17 -2.51
CA VAL A 108 4.29 4.47 -1.97
C VAL A 108 5.13 5.57 -2.57
N VAL A 109 4.51 6.44 -3.35
CA VAL A 109 5.17 7.60 -3.95
C VAL A 109 5.12 8.78 -2.99
N CYS A 110 6.30 9.32 -2.68
CA CYS A 110 6.51 10.44 -1.77
C CYS A 110 7.14 11.62 -2.50
N ASP A 111 6.82 12.83 -2.06
CA ASP A 111 7.48 14.05 -2.50
C ASP A 111 8.74 14.30 -1.66
N ALA A 112 9.90 14.35 -2.31
CA ALA A 112 11.18 14.62 -1.67
C ALA A 112 11.24 15.99 -0.97
N THR A 113 10.44 16.95 -1.41
CA THR A 113 10.43 18.33 -0.84
C THR A 113 9.61 18.46 0.43
N CYS A 114 8.74 17.47 0.73
CA CYS A 114 7.91 17.45 1.94
C CYS A 114 7.75 16.02 2.47
N LEU A 115 8.86 15.28 2.56
CA LEU A 115 8.90 13.86 2.86
C LEU A 115 8.24 13.52 4.21
N GLU A 116 8.45 14.33 5.24
CA GLU A 116 7.89 14.13 6.58
C GLU A 116 6.37 13.93 6.54
N ARG A 117 5.65 14.76 5.80
CA ARG A 117 4.20 14.66 5.63
C ARG A 117 3.80 13.36 4.93
N ASN A 118 4.62 12.86 4.02
CA ASN A 118 4.34 11.65 3.25
C ASN A 118 4.61 10.36 4.07
N LEU A 119 5.51 10.42 5.05
CA LEU A 119 5.86 9.26 5.87
C LEU A 119 4.67 8.71 6.65
N ASN A 120 3.66 9.52 7.00
CA ASN A 120 2.45 9.02 7.63
C ASN A 120 1.77 7.92 6.78
N LEU A 121 1.56 8.18 5.48
CA LEU A 121 1.00 7.19 4.56
C LEU A 121 1.93 5.99 4.36
N VAL A 122 3.25 6.21 4.32
CA VAL A 122 4.24 5.12 4.23
C VAL A 122 4.10 4.16 5.40
N LEU A 123 4.08 4.69 6.63
CA LEU A 123 3.99 3.88 7.85
C LEU A 123 2.68 3.10 7.92
N GLN A 124 1.56 3.73 7.59
CA GLN A 124 0.26 3.07 7.51
C GLN A 124 0.26 1.97 6.42
N THR A 125 0.86 2.24 5.26
CA THR A 125 0.96 1.24 4.19
C THR A 125 1.81 0.04 4.62
N LEU A 126 2.91 0.25 5.33
CA LEU A 126 3.77 -0.83 5.84
C LEU A 126 3.05 -1.75 6.84
N GLU A 127 2.13 -1.21 7.64
CA GLU A 127 1.29 -2.03 8.53
C GLU A 127 0.31 -2.94 7.75
N LEU A 128 -0.21 -2.46 6.60
CA LEU A 128 -1.16 -3.19 5.79
C LEU A 128 -0.47 -4.13 4.79
N GLN A 129 0.61 -3.65 4.16
CA GLN A 129 1.34 -4.34 3.10
C GLN A 129 2.85 -4.25 3.34
N PRO A 130 3.43 -5.22 4.06
CA PRO A 130 4.87 -5.20 4.37
C PRO A 130 5.79 -5.30 3.14
N ARG A 131 5.29 -5.85 2.01
CA ARG A 131 6.02 -5.90 0.74
C ARG A 131 5.88 -4.57 0.00
N THR A 132 6.47 -3.53 0.57
CA THR A 132 6.36 -2.17 0.05
C THR A 132 7.70 -1.66 -0.46
N VAL A 133 7.66 -0.88 -1.54
CA VAL A 133 8.76 -0.03 -2.03
C VAL A 133 8.38 1.42 -1.79
N VAL A 134 9.27 2.22 -1.26
CA VAL A 134 9.08 3.67 -1.14
C VAL A 134 9.79 4.36 -2.31
N CYS A 135 9.03 5.10 -3.12
CA CYS A 135 9.54 5.93 -4.20
C CYS A 135 9.59 7.38 -3.76
N VAL A 136 10.77 7.91 -3.49
CA VAL A 136 10.99 9.33 -3.18
C VAL A 136 11.15 10.07 -4.50
N ASN A 137 10.05 10.63 -5.01
CA ASN A 137 9.97 11.33 -6.28
C ASN A 137 10.28 12.83 -6.12
N LEU A 138 10.37 13.54 -7.24
CA LEU A 138 10.67 14.99 -7.31
C LEU A 138 12.05 15.36 -6.72
N LEU A 139 13.03 14.45 -6.81
CA LEU A 139 14.39 14.71 -6.34
C LEU A 139 15.05 15.91 -7.04
N ASP A 140 14.73 16.14 -8.30
CA ASP A 140 15.21 17.31 -9.04
C ASP A 140 14.63 18.63 -8.49
N GLU A 141 13.45 18.61 -7.92
CA GLU A 141 12.88 19.76 -7.22
C GLU A 141 13.50 19.95 -5.84
N ALA A 142 13.72 18.85 -5.11
CA ALA A 142 14.41 18.87 -3.83
C ALA A 142 15.84 19.42 -3.99
N GLU A 143 16.59 18.94 -5.00
CA GLU A 143 17.93 19.44 -5.34
C GLU A 143 17.93 20.97 -5.59
N ARG A 144 16.96 21.47 -6.38
CA ARG A 144 16.80 22.92 -6.63
C ARG A 144 16.48 23.74 -5.37
N LYS A 145 15.79 23.14 -4.42
CA LYS A 145 15.44 23.76 -3.12
C LYS A 145 16.51 23.57 -2.04
N GLY A 146 17.64 22.90 -2.36
CA GLY A 146 18.70 22.60 -1.40
C GLY A 146 18.32 21.50 -0.38
N VAL A 147 17.23 20.77 -0.61
CA VAL A 147 16.80 19.66 0.25
C VAL A 147 17.56 18.40 -0.16
N ARG A 148 18.19 17.76 0.83
CA ARG A 148 18.86 16.46 0.66
C ARG A 148 18.10 15.38 1.41
N VAL A 149 17.82 14.26 0.74
CA VAL A 149 17.19 13.08 1.32
C VAL A 149 18.23 11.95 1.41
N GLU A 150 18.42 11.44 2.62
CA GLU A 150 19.31 10.30 2.87
C GLU A 150 18.53 8.98 2.67
N LEU A 151 18.49 8.50 1.41
CA LEU A 151 17.68 7.36 0.99
C LEU A 151 18.09 6.04 1.66
N GLU A 152 19.39 5.80 1.82
CA GLU A 152 19.89 4.57 2.43
C GLU A 152 19.54 4.49 3.92
N GLY A 153 19.68 5.60 4.65
CA GLY A 153 19.30 5.68 6.04
C GLY A 153 17.81 5.48 6.24
N LEU A 154 17.00 6.07 5.35
CA LEU A 154 15.55 5.86 5.35
C LEU A 154 15.20 4.39 5.08
N SER A 155 15.85 3.76 4.10
CA SER A 155 15.66 2.34 3.78
C SER A 155 16.01 1.44 4.96
N ARG A 156 17.14 1.69 5.64
CA ARG A 156 17.53 0.93 6.85
C ARG A 156 16.51 1.06 7.98
N ARG A 157 15.96 2.27 8.18
CA ARG A 157 14.98 2.52 9.25
C ARG A 157 13.62 1.90 8.96
N LEU A 158 13.16 1.96 7.70
CA LEU A 158 11.87 1.41 7.30
C LEU A 158 11.92 -0.11 7.04
N GLY A 159 13.13 -0.69 6.85
CA GLY A 159 13.30 -2.10 6.54
C GLY A 159 12.77 -2.51 5.16
N VAL A 160 12.59 -1.54 4.25
CA VAL A 160 12.10 -1.75 2.88
C VAL A 160 12.93 -0.93 1.89
N PRO A 161 12.95 -1.31 0.60
CA PRO A 161 13.65 -0.53 -0.42
C PRO A 161 13.09 0.90 -0.52
N VAL A 162 14.01 1.87 -0.53
CA VAL A 162 13.71 3.28 -0.80
C VAL A 162 14.48 3.70 -2.04
N VAL A 163 13.76 4.12 -3.08
CA VAL A 163 14.33 4.49 -4.38
C VAL A 163 14.03 5.95 -4.68
N GLY A 164 15.06 6.69 -5.02
CA GLY A 164 14.94 8.08 -5.45
C GLY A 164 14.59 8.21 -6.93
N ALA A 165 13.67 9.11 -7.27
CA ALA A 165 13.23 9.34 -8.63
C ALA A 165 13.03 10.83 -8.95
N ALA A 166 13.15 11.16 -10.23
CA ALA A 166 12.63 12.35 -10.86
C ALA A 166 11.85 11.87 -12.10
N ALA A 167 10.65 11.35 -11.86
CA ALA A 167 9.88 10.60 -12.86
C ALA A 167 9.59 11.43 -14.12
N GLY A 168 9.33 12.74 -13.97
CA GLY A 168 9.14 13.65 -15.09
C GLY A 168 10.37 13.80 -16.00
N ARG A 169 11.56 13.37 -15.53
CA ARG A 169 12.82 13.35 -16.29
C ARG A 169 13.30 11.93 -16.61
N GLY A 170 12.51 10.91 -16.31
CA GLY A 170 12.87 9.51 -16.52
C GLY A 170 13.97 8.97 -15.59
N ARG A 171 14.41 9.76 -14.56
CA ARG A 171 15.49 9.37 -13.64
C ARG A 171 14.97 8.47 -12.52
N GLY A 172 15.69 7.38 -12.20
CA GLY A 172 15.38 6.46 -11.10
C GLY A 172 14.31 5.40 -11.42
N LEU A 173 13.66 5.45 -12.60
CA LEU A 173 12.58 4.52 -12.94
C LEU A 173 13.02 3.08 -13.12
N ALA A 174 14.23 2.86 -13.67
CA ALA A 174 14.79 1.52 -13.83
C ALA A 174 15.10 0.86 -12.48
N GLU A 175 15.64 1.62 -11.53
CA GLU A 175 15.89 1.21 -10.15
C GLU A 175 14.57 0.93 -9.42
N LEU A 176 13.58 1.80 -9.60
CA LEU A 176 12.26 1.63 -9.01
C LEU A 176 11.61 0.34 -9.51
N MET A 177 11.65 0.08 -10.82
CA MET A 177 11.09 -1.15 -11.39
C MET A 177 11.81 -2.41 -10.87
N ARG A 178 13.14 -2.37 -10.73
CA ARG A 178 13.90 -3.49 -10.14
C ARG A 178 13.49 -3.74 -8.69
N ALA A 179 13.30 -2.70 -7.89
CA ALA A 179 12.84 -2.83 -6.51
C ALA A 179 11.41 -3.38 -6.43
N ILE A 180 10.51 -2.94 -7.31
CA ILE A 180 9.14 -3.47 -7.43
C ILE A 180 9.15 -4.96 -7.72
N ILE A 181 9.92 -5.39 -8.71
CA ILE A 181 10.07 -6.81 -9.09
C ILE A 181 10.59 -7.62 -7.90
N ALA A 182 11.65 -7.15 -7.25
CA ALA A 182 12.24 -7.83 -6.12
C ALA A 182 11.24 -8.02 -4.96
N GLN A 183 10.42 -7.01 -4.67
CA GLN A 183 9.39 -7.10 -3.63
C GLN A 183 8.22 -8.01 -4.03
N ALA A 184 7.79 -7.96 -5.29
CA ALA A 184 6.72 -8.81 -5.80
C ALA A 184 7.09 -10.30 -5.78
N GLU A 185 8.37 -10.62 -5.96
CA GLU A 185 8.91 -11.99 -5.96
C GLU A 185 9.43 -12.45 -4.59
N TYR A 186 9.44 -11.56 -3.60
CA TYR A 186 10.02 -11.85 -2.29
C TYR A 186 9.19 -12.91 -1.55
N THR A 187 9.81 -14.03 -1.19
CA THR A 187 9.15 -15.19 -0.57
C THR A 187 9.33 -15.25 0.94
N ALA A 188 10.37 -14.59 1.48
CA ALA A 188 10.61 -14.56 2.93
C ALA A 188 9.69 -13.55 3.64
N PRO A 189 9.46 -13.69 4.97
CA PRO A 189 8.75 -12.67 5.72
C PRO A 189 9.48 -11.32 5.61
N PRO A 190 8.77 -10.24 5.24
CA PRO A 190 9.41 -8.93 5.12
C PRO A 190 9.90 -8.43 6.47
N GLY A 191 11.11 -7.86 6.49
CA GLY A 191 11.67 -7.15 7.64
C GLY A 191 11.19 -5.71 7.75
N ALA A 192 10.01 -5.39 7.21
CA ALA A 192 9.47 -4.05 7.24
C ALA A 192 9.26 -3.55 8.68
N TRP A 193 9.49 -2.26 8.85
CA TRP A 193 9.19 -1.58 10.10
C TRP A 193 7.71 -1.73 10.47
N ARG A 194 7.47 -1.91 11.77
CA ARG A 194 6.12 -1.99 12.34
C ARG A 194 6.00 -0.96 13.44
N VAL A 195 4.82 -0.41 13.62
CA VAL A 195 4.52 0.46 14.76
C VAL A 195 4.75 -0.35 16.06
N PRO A 196 5.64 0.10 16.95
CA PRO A 196 5.81 -0.53 18.25
C PRO A 196 4.65 -0.10 19.17
N TYR A 197 3.68 -0.97 19.36
CA TYR A 197 2.60 -0.73 20.31
C TYR A 197 3.03 -1.11 21.73
N PRO A 198 2.37 -0.60 22.78
CA PRO A 198 2.58 -1.05 24.15
C PRO A 198 2.39 -2.56 24.28
N ALA A 199 3.13 -3.19 25.20
CA ALA A 199 3.14 -4.63 25.39
C ALA A 199 1.73 -5.28 25.54
N PRO A 200 0.76 -4.67 26.25
CA PRO A 200 -0.61 -5.20 26.29
C PRO A 200 -1.27 -5.28 24.91
N VAL A 201 -1.07 -4.26 24.06
CA VAL A 201 -1.63 -4.22 22.69
C VAL A 201 -0.97 -5.29 21.81
N GLU A 202 0.36 -5.44 21.87
CA GLU A 202 1.07 -6.51 21.14
C GLU A 202 0.59 -7.89 21.55
N LYS A 203 0.35 -8.10 22.85
CA LYS A 203 -0.22 -9.34 23.38
C LYS A 203 -1.63 -9.59 22.84
N ALA A 204 -2.49 -8.58 22.84
CA ALA A 204 -3.85 -8.67 22.31
C ALA A 204 -3.84 -8.98 20.80
N LEU A 205 -2.96 -8.33 20.03
CA LEU A 205 -2.80 -8.60 18.61
C LEU A 205 -2.37 -10.04 18.32
N ALA A 206 -1.48 -10.60 19.14
CA ALA A 206 -1.01 -11.97 19.00
C ALA A 206 -2.09 -13.05 19.29
N LEU A 207 -3.16 -12.69 19.99
CA LEU A 207 -4.30 -13.59 20.26
C LEU A 207 -5.24 -13.76 19.06
N LEU A 208 -5.17 -12.85 18.07
CA LEU A 208 -6.07 -12.85 16.93
C LEU A 208 -5.48 -13.68 15.76
N PRO A 209 -6.23 -14.66 15.21
CA PRO A 209 -5.77 -15.56 14.16
C PRO A 209 -5.89 -14.93 12.76
N CYS A 210 -5.45 -13.67 12.62
CA CYS A 210 -5.56 -12.91 11.38
C CYS A 210 -4.34 -12.00 11.19
N PRO A 211 -4.12 -11.45 9.98
CA PRO A 211 -3.05 -10.50 9.75
C PRO A 211 -3.14 -9.29 10.70
N ARG A 212 -1.97 -8.76 11.10
CA ARG A 212 -1.83 -7.68 12.11
C ARG A 212 -2.75 -6.47 11.85
N TYR A 213 -2.84 -6.00 10.61
CA TYR A 213 -3.72 -4.88 10.26
C TYR A 213 -5.20 -5.19 10.56
N ARG A 214 -5.64 -6.43 10.25
CA ARG A 214 -7.00 -6.85 10.53
C ARG A 214 -7.24 -6.97 12.04
N ALA A 215 -6.24 -7.48 12.76
CA ALA A 215 -6.28 -7.56 14.22
C ALA A 215 -6.40 -6.16 14.85
N LEU A 216 -5.64 -5.17 14.36
CA LEU A 216 -5.75 -3.78 14.79
C LEU A 216 -7.14 -3.22 14.53
N ALA A 217 -7.67 -3.37 13.31
CA ALA A 217 -8.99 -2.87 12.94
C ALA A 217 -10.12 -3.52 13.77
N LEU A 218 -9.98 -4.81 14.11
CA LEU A 218 -10.91 -5.51 15.02
C LEU A 218 -10.84 -4.94 16.44
N LEU A 219 -9.64 -4.72 16.97
CA LEU A 219 -9.46 -4.15 18.32
C LEU A 219 -9.97 -2.70 18.40
N CYS A 220 -9.87 -1.93 17.33
CA CYS A 220 -10.40 -0.56 17.24
C CYS A 220 -11.91 -0.50 16.96
N GLY A 221 -12.56 -1.63 16.68
CA GLY A 221 -13.98 -1.66 16.32
C GLY A 221 -14.29 -1.17 14.90
N GLU A 222 -13.28 -1.02 14.05
CA GLU A 222 -13.44 -0.58 12.65
C GLU A 222 -13.93 -1.69 11.72
N LEU A 223 -13.73 -2.95 12.10
CA LEU A 223 -14.20 -4.13 11.38
C LEU A 223 -15.03 -5.04 12.28
N ALA A 224 -16.05 -5.67 11.72
CA ALA A 224 -16.77 -6.73 12.39
C ALA A 224 -15.97 -8.04 12.33
N PRO A 225 -15.93 -8.82 13.45
CA PRO A 225 -15.25 -10.11 13.46
C PRO A 225 -15.99 -11.13 12.59
N GLN A 226 -15.24 -12.02 11.97
CA GLN A 226 -15.79 -13.24 11.38
C GLN A 226 -16.15 -14.24 12.50
N PRO A 227 -17.01 -15.23 12.25
CA PRO A 227 -17.41 -16.19 13.30
C PRO A 227 -16.23 -16.84 14.02
N GLU A 228 -15.17 -17.18 13.29
CA GLU A 228 -13.93 -17.79 13.83
C GLU A 228 -13.05 -16.83 14.64
N GLU A 229 -13.22 -15.52 14.45
CA GLU A 229 -12.46 -14.48 15.16
C GLU A 229 -13.12 -14.01 16.45
N THR A 230 -14.44 -14.23 16.62
CA THR A 230 -15.25 -13.66 17.71
C THR A 230 -14.71 -14.04 19.09
N ALA A 231 -14.45 -15.32 19.33
CA ALA A 231 -13.93 -15.79 20.61
C ALA A 231 -12.49 -15.30 20.91
N ALA A 232 -11.68 -15.15 19.86
CA ALA A 232 -10.32 -14.62 19.99
C ALA A 232 -10.35 -13.11 20.27
N LEU A 233 -11.24 -12.37 19.64
CA LEU A 233 -11.44 -10.93 19.86
C LEU A 233 -11.88 -10.65 21.30
N SER A 234 -12.85 -11.41 21.84
CA SER A 234 -13.24 -11.26 23.25
C SER A 234 -12.06 -11.41 24.20
N ARG A 235 -11.27 -12.49 24.04
CA ARG A 235 -10.07 -12.70 24.86
C ARG A 235 -9.01 -11.59 24.70
N ALA A 236 -8.85 -11.08 23.49
CA ALA A 236 -7.92 -9.99 23.19
C ALA A 236 -8.35 -8.69 23.89
N LEU A 237 -9.64 -8.34 23.85
CA LEU A 237 -10.20 -7.17 24.54
C LEU A 237 -10.11 -7.31 26.06
N ASP A 238 -10.41 -8.48 26.62
CA ASP A 238 -10.27 -8.75 28.06
C ASP A 238 -8.82 -8.56 28.53
N SER A 239 -7.84 -8.93 27.68
CA SER A 239 -6.41 -8.75 27.99
C SER A 239 -5.94 -7.30 27.98
N LEU A 240 -6.69 -6.38 27.39
CA LEU A 240 -6.41 -4.94 27.40
C LEU A 240 -7.00 -4.21 28.60
N GLY A 241 -8.06 -4.79 29.22
CA GLY A 241 -8.74 -4.22 30.38
C GLY A 241 -8.17 -4.69 31.74
N SER A 242 -7.19 -5.59 31.70
CA SER A 242 -6.47 -6.12 32.88
C SER A 242 -5.07 -5.51 32.99
#